data_a46ee9eaa7b23c68894da77d93d89e76
#
_entry.id   a46ee9eaa7b23c68894da77d93d89e76
#
_cell.length_a   1.000
_cell.length_b   1.000
_cell.length_c   1.000
_cell.angle_alpha   90.00
_cell.angle_beta   90.00
_cell.angle_gamma   90.00
#
_symmetry.space_group_name_H-M   'P 1'
#
loop_
_entity.id
_entity.type
_entity.pdbx_description
1 polymer ?
#
loop_
_entity_poly.entity_id
_entity_poly.type
_entity_poly.pdbx_seq_one_letter_code
_entity_poly.pdbx_strand_id
1 'polypeptide(L)'
;MRYMVMHYQTQDMENGIMPSPDKLAAIEEYMREAAMSGVLLSGEGVFPSSAGARVEVTDGKVRVIDGPFAEAKELIGGFAILEVDSLAEAVEHARKFALLVGTERVDVRRVVEAEDLQ
;
A
#
# COMPACT_ATOMS: atom_id res chain seq x y z
N MET A 1 -4.37 -0.09 -18.25
CA MET A 1 -3.06 -0.49 -17.64
C MET A 1 -3.21 -0.62 -16.14
N ARG A 2 -2.49 -1.54 -15.54
CA ARG A 2 -2.52 -1.72 -14.09
C ARG A 2 -1.38 -0.95 -13.43
N TYR A 3 -1.70 -0.32 -12.33
CA TYR A 3 -0.72 0.38 -11.48
C TYR A 3 -0.84 -0.11 -10.05
N MET A 4 0.29 -0.27 -9.39
CA MET A 4 0.33 -0.55 -7.96
C MET A 4 0.55 0.76 -7.21
N VAL A 5 -0.29 0.99 -6.23
CA VAL A 5 -0.20 2.13 -5.32
C VAL A 5 0.18 1.58 -3.95
N MET A 6 1.30 2.04 -3.40
CA MET A 6 1.79 1.57 -2.11
C MET A 6 1.89 2.75 -1.16
N HIS A 7 1.14 2.70 -0.05
CA HIS A 7 1.27 3.75 0.95
C HIS A 7 2.23 3.31 2.06
N TYR A 8 2.99 4.27 2.55
CA TYR A 8 3.93 4.01 3.62
C TYR A 8 3.22 4.06 4.97
N GLN A 9 3.75 3.27 5.92
CA GLN A 9 3.15 3.12 7.24
C GLN A 9 3.23 4.43 8.01
N THR A 10 2.15 4.78 8.73
CA THR A 10 2.19 5.87 9.70
C THR A 10 2.83 5.34 11.00
N GLN A 11 3.42 6.23 11.78
CA GLN A 11 3.98 5.82 13.06
C GLN A 11 2.91 5.29 14.00
N ASP A 12 1.71 5.89 13.98
CA ASP A 12 0.59 5.41 14.78
C ASP A 12 0.23 3.97 14.45
N MET A 13 0.08 3.65 13.16
CA MET A 13 -0.26 2.29 12.72
C MET A 13 0.84 1.29 13.09
N GLU A 14 2.11 1.70 12.93
CA GLU A 14 3.24 0.84 13.33
C GLU A 14 3.25 0.58 14.83
N ASN A 15 2.78 1.54 15.62
CA ASN A 15 2.62 1.40 17.07
C ASN A 15 1.33 0.66 17.47
N GLY A 16 0.56 0.18 16.49
CA GLY A 16 -0.67 -0.55 16.75
C GLY A 16 -1.89 0.33 17.00
N ILE A 17 -1.78 1.63 16.77
CA ILE A 17 -2.89 2.57 16.94
C ILE A 17 -3.70 2.62 15.66
N MET A 18 -4.94 2.14 15.74
CA MET A 18 -5.83 2.10 14.57
C MET A 18 -6.47 3.47 14.31
N PRO A 19 -6.84 3.76 13.06
CA PRO A 19 -7.63 4.96 12.75
C PRO A 19 -8.95 4.95 13.49
N SER A 20 -9.55 6.14 13.66
CA SER A 20 -10.86 6.25 14.29
C SER A 20 -11.93 5.48 13.49
N PRO A 21 -13.05 5.08 14.13
CA PRO A 21 -14.15 4.43 13.42
C PRO A 21 -14.67 5.26 12.24
N ASP A 22 -14.75 6.57 12.37
CA ASP A 22 -15.19 7.44 11.28
C ASP A 22 -14.23 7.42 10.11
N LYS A 23 -12.94 7.43 10.38
CA LYS A 23 -11.90 7.37 9.34
C LYS A 23 -11.92 6.01 8.65
N LEU A 24 -12.05 4.91 9.40
CA LEU A 24 -12.17 3.58 8.83
C LEU A 24 -13.39 3.47 7.91
N ALA A 25 -14.53 4.03 8.32
CA ALA A 25 -15.74 4.04 7.51
C ALA A 25 -15.53 4.82 6.22
N ALA A 26 -14.85 5.96 6.27
CA ALA A 26 -14.54 6.76 5.10
C ALA A 26 -13.61 6.02 4.13
N ILE A 27 -12.62 5.30 4.65
CA ILE A 27 -11.70 4.48 3.84
C ILE A 27 -12.48 3.36 3.15
N GLU A 28 -13.33 2.66 3.88
CA GLU A 28 -14.16 1.58 3.32
C GLU A 28 -15.07 2.09 2.21
N GLU A 29 -15.70 3.24 2.42
CA GLU A 29 -16.57 3.85 1.41
C GLU A 29 -15.79 4.20 0.15
N TYR A 30 -14.63 4.83 0.30
CA TYR A 30 -13.77 5.17 -0.82
C TYR A 30 -13.36 3.93 -1.62
N MET A 31 -12.93 2.88 -0.93
CA MET A 31 -12.51 1.62 -1.55
C MET A 31 -13.66 0.93 -2.26
N ARG A 32 -14.85 0.96 -1.67
CA ARG A 32 -16.03 0.36 -2.28
C ARG A 32 -16.42 1.08 -3.56
N GLU A 33 -16.45 2.40 -3.56
CA GLU A 33 -16.76 3.19 -4.74
C GLU A 33 -15.74 2.95 -5.86
N ALA A 34 -14.46 2.89 -5.51
CA ALA A 34 -13.40 2.62 -6.47
C ALA A 34 -13.52 1.22 -7.08
N ALA A 35 -13.91 0.22 -6.27
CA ALA A 35 -14.13 -1.14 -6.74
C ALA A 35 -15.36 -1.20 -7.67
N MET A 36 -16.44 -0.53 -7.30
CA MET A 36 -17.66 -0.53 -8.09
C MET A 36 -17.48 0.17 -9.44
N SER A 37 -16.62 1.18 -9.52
CA SER A 37 -16.31 1.86 -10.79
C SER A 37 -15.37 1.07 -11.69
N GLY A 38 -14.82 -0.04 -11.22
CA GLY A 38 -13.86 -0.87 -11.96
C GLY A 38 -12.42 -0.39 -11.86
N VAL A 39 -12.15 0.68 -11.13
CA VAL A 39 -10.80 1.21 -10.99
C VAL A 39 -9.98 0.38 -10.02
N LEU A 40 -10.55 0.03 -8.86
CA LEU A 40 -9.84 -0.76 -7.87
C LEU A 40 -10.05 -2.25 -8.12
N LEU A 41 -8.96 -2.96 -8.44
CA LEU A 41 -9.00 -4.40 -8.66
C LEU A 41 -8.75 -5.18 -7.38
N SER A 42 -7.84 -4.70 -6.53
CA SER A 42 -7.56 -5.27 -5.22
C SER A 42 -6.85 -4.25 -4.35
N GLY A 43 -6.92 -4.43 -3.05
CA GLY A 43 -6.22 -3.57 -2.11
C GLY A 43 -6.27 -4.17 -0.72
N GLU A 44 -5.14 -4.08 -0.01
CA GLU A 44 -5.01 -4.63 1.33
C GLU A 44 -4.11 -3.74 2.18
N GLY A 45 -4.47 -3.62 3.46
CA GLY A 45 -3.58 -3.08 4.47
C GLY A 45 -2.80 -4.21 5.13
N VAL A 46 -1.69 -3.88 5.76
CA VAL A 46 -0.91 -4.87 6.50
C VAL A 46 -0.77 -4.45 7.96
N PHE A 47 -0.60 -5.43 8.84
CA PHE A 47 -0.36 -5.18 10.25
C PHE A 47 1.01 -4.53 10.47
N PRO A 48 1.24 -3.93 11.65
CA PRO A 48 2.56 -3.43 12.04
C PRO A 48 3.65 -4.47 11.83
N SER A 49 4.87 -4.02 11.60
CA SER A 49 5.99 -4.93 11.36
C SER A 49 6.29 -5.86 12.53
N SER A 50 5.84 -5.50 13.75
CA SER A 50 5.94 -6.37 14.92
C SER A 50 5.22 -7.71 14.75
N ALA A 51 4.23 -7.78 13.86
CA ALA A 51 3.48 -8.99 13.56
C ALA A 51 4.07 -9.77 12.37
N GLY A 52 5.20 -9.33 11.83
CA GLY A 52 5.78 -9.91 10.63
C GLY A 52 7.22 -10.36 10.81
N ALA A 53 7.81 -10.76 9.71
CA ALA A 53 9.20 -11.18 9.65
C ALA A 53 9.84 -10.68 8.34
N ARG A 54 11.14 -10.50 8.37
CA ARG A 54 11.94 -10.13 7.20
C ARG A 54 12.87 -11.27 6.86
N VAL A 55 12.93 -11.62 5.59
CA VAL A 55 13.88 -12.62 5.10
C VAL A 55 14.96 -11.86 4.32
N GLU A 56 16.21 -12.04 4.72
CA GLU A 56 17.36 -11.47 4.01
C GLU A 56 18.18 -12.58 3.41
N VAL A 57 18.67 -12.36 2.20
CA VAL A 57 19.55 -13.30 1.51
C VAL A 57 20.83 -12.57 1.12
N THR A 58 21.97 -13.04 1.66
CA THR A 58 23.29 -12.45 1.38
C THR A 58 24.26 -13.59 1.09
N ASP A 59 24.88 -13.57 -0.09
CA ASP A 59 25.84 -14.59 -0.52
C ASP A 59 25.28 -16.02 -0.39
N GLY A 60 23.99 -16.18 -0.76
CA GLY A 60 23.29 -17.47 -0.70
C GLY A 60 22.86 -17.89 0.70
N LYS A 61 23.14 -17.08 1.71
CA LYS A 61 22.71 -17.36 3.08
C LYS A 61 21.42 -16.63 3.40
N VAL A 62 20.50 -17.35 4.01
CA VAL A 62 19.17 -16.82 4.38
C VAL A 62 19.15 -16.51 5.87
N ARG A 63 18.66 -15.32 6.22
CA ARG A 63 18.45 -14.90 7.58
C ARG A 63 17.01 -14.42 7.77
N VAL A 64 16.35 -14.85 8.82
CA VAL A 64 15.00 -14.43 9.16
C VAL A 64 15.07 -13.52 10.38
N ILE A 65 14.49 -12.34 10.26
CA ILE A 65 14.49 -11.33 11.33
C ILE A 65 13.04 -11.07 11.71
N ASP A 66 12.72 -11.24 13.00
CA ASP A 66 11.39 -10.91 13.49
C ASP A 66 11.24 -9.40 13.60
N GLY A 67 10.01 -8.91 13.36
CA GLY A 67 9.74 -7.48 13.55
C GLY A 67 9.72 -7.09 15.03
N PRO A 68 9.74 -5.78 15.28
CA PRO A 68 9.69 -4.69 14.30
C PRO A 68 11.01 -4.49 13.57
N PHE A 69 10.94 -3.99 12.31
CA PHE A 69 12.14 -3.94 11.44
C PHE A 69 12.84 -2.59 11.45
N ALA A 70 12.16 -1.61 10.88
CA ALA A 70 12.73 -0.31 10.57
C ALA A 70 11.78 0.77 11.03
N GLU A 71 12.12 2.01 10.73
CA GLU A 71 11.23 3.12 10.98
C GLU A 71 9.97 3.03 10.11
N ALA A 72 8.83 3.46 10.64
CA ALA A 72 7.55 3.37 9.94
C ALA A 72 7.58 3.97 8.54
N LYS A 73 8.26 5.09 8.38
CA LYS A 73 8.37 5.79 7.08
C LYS A 73 9.06 4.97 5.98
N GLU A 74 9.73 3.89 6.34
CA GLU A 74 10.41 2.99 5.41
C GLU A 74 9.62 1.72 5.14
N LEU A 75 8.46 1.58 5.79
CA LEU A 75 7.62 0.38 5.72
C LEU A 75 6.36 0.65 4.94
N ILE A 76 5.98 -0.32 4.12
CA ILE A 76 4.70 -0.26 3.41
C ILE A 76 3.58 -0.60 4.38
N GLY A 77 2.54 0.24 4.43
CA GLY A 77 1.36 0.02 5.24
C GLY A 77 0.24 -0.68 4.50
N GLY A 78 0.33 -0.74 3.17
CA GLY A 78 -0.66 -1.39 2.34
C GLY A 78 -0.45 -1.09 0.87
N PHE A 79 -1.28 -1.70 0.03
CA PHE A 79 -1.19 -1.51 -1.41
C PHE A 79 -2.57 -1.59 -2.05
N ALA A 80 -2.66 -1.10 -3.28
CA ALA A 80 -3.82 -1.27 -4.14
C ALA A 80 -3.36 -1.52 -5.57
N ILE A 81 -4.13 -2.29 -6.31
CA ILE A 81 -3.93 -2.47 -7.75
C ILE A 81 -5.08 -1.74 -8.46
N LEU A 82 -4.72 -0.81 -9.33
CA LEU A 82 -5.68 0.00 -10.07
C LEU A 82 -5.64 -0.33 -11.56
N GLU A 83 -6.82 -0.31 -12.18
CA GLU A 83 -6.95 -0.34 -13.64
C GLU A 83 -7.34 1.06 -14.11
N VAL A 84 -6.40 1.75 -14.75
CA VAL A 84 -6.55 3.11 -15.25
C VAL A 84 -5.81 3.24 -16.57
N ASP A 85 -6.07 4.34 -17.29
CA ASP A 85 -5.53 4.54 -18.63
C ASP A 85 -4.16 5.21 -18.64
N SER A 86 -3.76 5.82 -17.53
CA SER A 86 -2.51 6.59 -17.50
C SER A 86 -1.93 6.69 -16.10
N LEU A 87 -0.65 7.00 -16.04
CA LEU A 87 0.03 7.32 -14.78
C LEU A 87 -0.64 8.51 -14.09
N ALA A 88 -1.05 9.52 -14.86
CA ALA A 88 -1.69 10.71 -14.28
C ALA A 88 -2.98 10.36 -13.53
N GLU A 89 -3.79 9.45 -14.08
CA GLU A 89 -5.00 8.98 -13.40
C GLU A 89 -4.65 8.21 -12.12
N ALA A 90 -3.65 7.34 -12.19
CA ALA A 90 -3.21 6.59 -11.01
C ALA A 90 -2.71 7.54 -9.91
N VAL A 91 -1.97 8.57 -10.28
CA VAL A 91 -1.48 9.58 -9.33
C VAL A 91 -2.64 10.33 -8.68
N GLU A 92 -3.69 10.66 -9.43
CA GLU A 92 -4.85 11.34 -8.86
C GLU A 92 -5.57 10.48 -7.82
N HIS A 93 -5.74 9.19 -8.10
CA HIS A 93 -6.29 8.25 -7.11
C HIS A 93 -5.38 8.12 -5.89
N ALA A 94 -4.07 8.03 -6.10
CA ALA A 94 -3.10 7.95 -5.02
C ALA A 94 -3.13 9.20 -4.14
N ARG A 95 -3.27 10.39 -4.74
CA ARG A 95 -3.36 11.64 -4.01
C ARG A 95 -4.57 11.67 -3.07
N LYS A 96 -5.72 11.28 -3.59
CA LYS A 96 -6.95 11.23 -2.79
C LYS A 96 -6.81 10.25 -1.63
N PHE A 97 -6.25 9.09 -1.91
CA PHE A 97 -6.06 8.06 -0.90
C PHE A 97 -5.08 8.50 0.19
N ALA A 98 -3.96 9.11 -0.21
CA ALA A 98 -2.95 9.61 0.74
C ALA A 98 -3.56 10.63 1.72
N LEU A 99 -4.38 11.55 1.21
CA LEU A 99 -5.05 12.54 2.04
C LEU A 99 -6.06 11.90 2.98
N LEU A 100 -6.78 10.89 2.50
CA LEU A 100 -7.78 10.19 3.29
C LEU A 100 -7.16 9.38 4.43
N VAL A 101 -6.10 8.63 4.12
CA VAL A 101 -5.41 7.78 5.11
C VAL A 101 -4.55 8.60 6.05
N GLY A 102 -4.01 9.72 5.57
CA GLY A 102 -3.12 10.56 6.36
C GLY A 102 -1.67 10.09 6.31
N THR A 103 -1.29 9.33 5.29
CA THR A 103 0.10 8.94 5.10
C THR A 103 0.88 10.07 4.44
N GLU A 104 2.17 10.13 4.73
CA GLU A 104 3.06 11.16 4.18
C GLU A 104 3.54 10.83 2.77
N ARG A 105 3.46 9.56 2.37
CA ARG A 105 4.05 9.13 1.11
C ARG A 105 3.31 7.95 0.52
N VAL A 106 3.07 8.04 -0.78
CA VAL A 106 2.47 6.97 -1.57
C VAL A 106 3.26 6.85 -2.87
N ASP A 107 3.71 5.67 -3.18
CA ASP A 107 4.38 5.39 -4.45
C ASP A 107 3.40 4.78 -5.44
N VAL A 108 3.55 5.15 -6.69
CA VAL A 108 2.73 4.65 -7.79
C VAL A 108 3.65 4.05 -8.85
N ARG A 109 3.46 2.77 -9.16
CA ARG A 109 4.29 2.09 -10.13
C ARG A 109 3.45 1.25 -11.07
N ARG A 110 3.78 1.29 -12.35
CA ARG A 110 3.10 0.47 -13.35
C ARG A 110 3.44 -1.01 -13.11
N VAL A 111 2.41 -1.86 -13.17
CA VAL A 111 2.59 -3.30 -13.03
C VAL A 111 3.13 -3.87 -14.34
N VAL A 112 4.10 -4.75 -14.25
CA VAL A 112 4.65 -5.42 -15.43
C VAL A 112 3.62 -6.42 -15.96
N GLU A 113 3.32 -6.34 -17.25
CA GLU A 113 2.42 -7.27 -17.92
C GLU A 113 3.22 -8.22 -18.81
N ALA A 114 2.59 -9.33 -19.22
CA ALA A 114 3.29 -10.32 -20.06
C ALA A 114 3.83 -9.72 -21.35
N GLU A 115 3.09 -8.83 -21.98
CA GLU A 115 3.52 -8.18 -23.22
C GLU A 115 4.73 -7.25 -23.03
N ASP A 116 4.97 -6.75 -21.81
CA ASP A 116 6.14 -5.92 -21.50
C ASP A 116 7.44 -6.74 -21.51
N LEU A 117 7.33 -8.06 -21.36
CA LEU A 117 8.48 -8.97 -21.26
C LEU A 117 8.84 -9.62 -22.58
N GLN A 118 8.13 -9.32 -23.65
CA GLN A 118 8.36 -9.90 -25.00
C GLN A 118 9.35 -9.08 -25.80
#